data_ffdbfee9000509a407311f5db9cf8751
#
_entry.id   ffdbfee9000509a407311f5db9cf8751
#
_cell.length_a   1.000
_cell.length_b   1.000
_cell.length_c   1.000
_cell.angle_alpha   90.00
_cell.angle_beta   90.00
_cell.angle_gamma   90.00
#
_symmetry.space_group_name_H-M   'P 1'
#
loop_
_entity.id
_entity.type
_entity.pdbx_description
1 polymer ?
#
loop_
_entity_poly.entity_id
_entity_poly.type
_entity_poly.pdbx_seq_one_letter_code
_entity_poly.pdbx_strand_id
1 'polypeptide(L)'
;ITPQPGIMEIALYQGGASHLDGVSNVLKLSSNENPLGPSDAAKEAAIRASHDLHRYPSTDHGPLRQAIADVWGVDPARIFWGVGSGEVLKLLAEAYAGPGDEVVFTEHGFSMYPIYAHACGATPVVVPENERIVDVDAILAACTPKTRLVFIANPANPTGTMIGQAEVTRLAEGLPPQSLLVLDGAYAEFVDGFDAGKALVEARENVVMSRTFSKIYGLGGMRVGWGYGPQAVIDVLNRIRGPFNLSAPALAAAEAAVRDTAHTEKC
;
A
#
# COMPACT_ATOMS: atom_id res chain seq x y z
N ILE A 1 17.31 -23.51 16.86
CA ILE A 1 17.20 -22.17 16.20
C ILE A 1 15.87 -21.58 16.59
N THR A 2 15.86 -20.41 17.24
CA THR A 2 14.65 -19.73 17.68
C THR A 2 14.43 -18.49 16.80
N PRO A 3 13.24 -18.30 16.23
CA PRO A 3 12.91 -17.08 15.48
C PRO A 3 12.86 -15.86 16.41
N GLN A 4 12.77 -14.68 15.82
CA GLN A 4 12.54 -13.44 16.58
C GLN A 4 11.18 -13.52 17.32
N PRO A 5 11.04 -12.84 18.47
CA PRO A 5 9.77 -12.73 19.19
C PRO A 5 8.66 -12.24 18.28
N GLY A 6 7.43 -12.73 18.46
CA GLY A 6 6.26 -12.37 17.68
C GLY A 6 6.06 -13.17 16.38
N ILE A 7 7.14 -13.71 15.78
CA ILE A 7 7.02 -14.43 14.49
C ILE A 7 6.08 -15.64 14.60
N MET A 8 6.17 -16.39 15.69
CA MET A 8 5.34 -17.59 15.89
C MET A 8 3.91 -17.27 16.34
N GLU A 9 3.61 -16.03 16.63
CA GLU A 9 2.25 -15.53 16.92
C GLU A 9 1.48 -15.19 15.63
N ILE A 10 2.20 -15.08 14.49
CA ILE A 10 1.60 -14.79 13.19
C ILE A 10 0.84 -16.02 12.70
N ALA A 11 -0.49 -15.89 12.54
CA ALA A 11 -1.28 -16.87 11.81
C ALA A 11 -0.90 -16.85 10.32
N LEU A 12 -0.79 -18.04 9.70
CA LEU A 12 -0.52 -18.12 8.27
C LEU A 12 -1.66 -17.44 7.49
N TYR A 13 -1.30 -16.51 6.61
CA TYR A 13 -2.26 -15.86 5.73
C TYR A 13 -2.92 -16.89 4.80
N GLN A 14 -4.25 -16.97 4.86
CA GLN A 14 -5.03 -17.81 3.97
C GLN A 14 -5.68 -16.93 2.89
N GLY A 15 -5.18 -17.07 1.66
CA GLY A 15 -5.80 -16.43 0.50
C GLY A 15 -7.19 -17.01 0.23
N GLY A 16 -8.06 -16.20 -0.39
CA GLY A 16 -9.36 -16.70 -0.83
C GLY A 16 -9.22 -17.82 -1.85
N ALA A 17 -10.12 -18.82 -1.80
CA ALA A 17 -10.12 -19.95 -2.71
C ALA A 17 -10.25 -19.48 -4.17
N SER A 18 -9.39 -20.01 -5.04
CA SER A 18 -9.40 -19.78 -6.49
C SER A 18 -9.77 -21.04 -7.27
N HIS A 19 -9.87 -22.16 -6.58
CA HIS A 19 -10.23 -23.47 -7.15
C HIS A 19 -11.19 -24.18 -6.19
N LEU A 20 -12.18 -24.87 -6.74
CA LEU A 20 -13.11 -25.74 -6.00
C LEU A 20 -13.15 -27.08 -6.72
N ASP A 21 -12.96 -28.18 -5.98
CA ASP A 21 -12.97 -29.51 -6.53
C ASP A 21 -14.32 -29.83 -7.21
N GLY A 22 -14.24 -30.33 -8.44
CA GLY A 22 -15.44 -30.70 -9.22
C GLY A 22 -16.20 -29.52 -9.84
N VAL A 23 -15.73 -28.26 -9.69
CA VAL A 23 -16.36 -27.08 -10.30
C VAL A 23 -15.48 -26.52 -11.41
N SER A 24 -15.98 -26.53 -12.64
CA SER A 24 -15.40 -25.78 -13.76
C SER A 24 -16.00 -24.35 -13.78
N ASN A 25 -15.20 -23.34 -14.06
CA ASN A 25 -15.61 -21.93 -14.12
C ASN A 25 -16.00 -21.31 -12.75
N VAL A 26 -15.11 -21.41 -11.78
CA VAL A 26 -15.28 -20.75 -10.47
C VAL A 26 -15.27 -19.23 -10.63
N LEU A 27 -16.33 -18.57 -10.19
CA LEU A 27 -16.36 -17.10 -10.05
C LEU A 27 -15.62 -16.73 -8.76
N LYS A 28 -14.38 -16.27 -8.91
CA LYS A 28 -13.56 -15.84 -7.77
C LYS A 28 -13.86 -14.39 -7.39
N LEU A 29 -14.41 -14.16 -6.20
CA LEU A 29 -14.73 -12.85 -5.64
C LEU A 29 -13.94 -12.54 -4.36
N SER A 30 -13.00 -13.40 -3.98
CA SER A 30 -12.36 -13.40 -2.65
C SER A 30 -11.11 -12.52 -2.52
N SER A 31 -10.65 -11.85 -3.57
CA SER A 31 -9.39 -11.08 -3.56
C SER A 31 -9.52 -9.66 -4.08
N ASN A 32 -10.76 -9.18 -4.30
CA ASN A 32 -11.04 -7.83 -4.80
C ASN A 32 -10.28 -7.53 -6.11
N GLU A 33 -10.20 -8.54 -7.00
CA GLU A 33 -9.59 -8.41 -8.33
C GLU A 33 -10.51 -7.59 -9.24
N ASN A 34 -9.92 -6.81 -10.15
CA ASN A 34 -10.71 -6.08 -11.15
C ASN A 34 -11.29 -7.05 -12.19
N PRO A 35 -12.62 -7.17 -12.31
CA PRO A 35 -13.24 -8.11 -13.26
C PRO A 35 -13.02 -7.72 -14.73
N LEU A 36 -12.70 -6.46 -15.04
CA LEU A 36 -12.38 -6.00 -16.38
C LEU A 36 -10.94 -6.35 -16.79
N GLY A 37 -10.10 -6.72 -15.81
CA GLY A 37 -8.69 -6.99 -16.04
C GLY A 37 -7.87 -5.72 -16.37
N PRO A 38 -6.61 -5.87 -16.78
CA PRO A 38 -5.77 -4.75 -17.18
C PRO A 38 -6.11 -4.27 -18.59
N SER A 39 -5.75 -3.02 -18.90
CA SER A 39 -5.90 -2.45 -20.24
C SER A 39 -5.06 -3.21 -21.27
N ASP A 40 -5.47 -3.14 -22.55
CA ASP A 40 -4.73 -3.78 -23.63
C ASP A 40 -3.33 -3.15 -23.77
N ALA A 41 -3.20 -1.83 -23.57
CA ALA A 41 -1.91 -1.16 -23.57
C ALA A 41 -0.97 -1.73 -22.50
N ALA A 42 -1.46 -2.03 -21.29
CA ALA A 42 -0.66 -2.63 -20.23
C ALA A 42 -0.23 -4.07 -20.57
N LYS A 43 -1.13 -4.88 -21.13
CA LYS A 43 -0.81 -6.26 -21.59
C LYS A 43 0.28 -6.26 -22.65
N GLU A 44 0.12 -5.43 -23.67
CA GLU A 44 1.09 -5.31 -24.76
C GLU A 44 2.46 -4.81 -24.27
N ALA A 45 2.50 -3.85 -23.35
CA ALA A 45 3.73 -3.36 -22.76
C ALA A 45 4.46 -4.47 -21.99
N ALA A 46 3.73 -5.28 -21.21
CA ALA A 46 4.30 -6.43 -20.51
C ALA A 46 4.89 -7.47 -21.49
N ILE A 47 4.16 -7.78 -22.57
CA ILE A 47 4.62 -8.72 -23.59
C ILE A 47 5.90 -8.21 -24.26
N ARG A 48 5.94 -6.94 -24.67
CA ARG A 48 7.16 -6.35 -25.25
C ARG A 48 8.36 -6.42 -24.30
N ALA A 49 8.16 -6.08 -23.03
CA ALA A 49 9.22 -6.14 -22.03
C ALA A 49 9.69 -7.57 -21.71
N SER A 50 8.86 -8.59 -21.98
CA SER A 50 9.24 -10.00 -21.77
C SER A 50 10.32 -10.51 -22.72
N HIS A 51 10.61 -9.82 -23.82
CA HIS A 51 11.67 -10.21 -24.74
C HIS A 51 13.09 -10.02 -24.16
N ASP A 52 13.21 -9.18 -23.12
CA ASP A 52 14.50 -8.84 -22.48
C ASP A 52 14.62 -9.36 -21.04
N LEU A 53 13.92 -10.45 -20.69
CA LEU A 53 13.91 -11.03 -19.32
C LEU A 53 15.29 -11.44 -18.79
N HIS A 54 16.29 -11.59 -19.65
CA HIS A 54 17.67 -11.89 -19.27
C HIS A 54 18.42 -10.67 -18.70
N ARG A 55 17.81 -9.49 -18.69
CA ARG A 55 18.39 -8.24 -18.18
C ARG A 55 17.68 -7.77 -16.91
N TYR A 56 18.44 -7.25 -15.97
CA TYR A 56 17.86 -6.56 -14.83
C TYR A 56 17.22 -5.23 -15.26
N PRO A 57 16.09 -4.85 -14.65
CA PRO A 57 15.50 -3.53 -14.87
C PRO A 57 16.35 -2.42 -14.25
N SER A 58 16.05 -1.17 -14.61
CA SER A 58 16.66 0.00 -13.96
C SER A 58 16.24 0.08 -12.48
N THR A 59 17.17 0.43 -11.60
CA THR A 59 16.93 0.53 -10.15
C THR A 59 16.13 1.76 -9.74
N ASP A 60 16.08 2.80 -10.60
CA ASP A 60 15.36 4.06 -10.34
C ASP A 60 13.93 4.03 -10.85
N HIS A 61 13.57 3.05 -11.71
CA HIS A 61 12.25 2.91 -12.33
C HIS A 61 11.75 4.19 -13.02
N GLY A 62 12.68 4.93 -13.66
CA GLY A 62 12.47 6.28 -14.20
C GLY A 62 11.20 6.46 -15.02
N PRO A 63 10.93 5.63 -16.06
CA PRO A 63 9.73 5.79 -16.89
C PRO A 63 8.42 5.70 -16.11
N LEU A 64 8.25 4.69 -15.23
CA LEU A 64 7.06 4.56 -14.40
C LEU A 64 6.96 5.70 -13.37
N ARG A 65 8.09 6.11 -12.79
CA ARG A 65 8.15 7.24 -11.86
C ARG A 65 7.62 8.51 -12.50
N GLN A 66 8.07 8.81 -13.72
CA GLN A 66 7.61 9.98 -14.46
C GLN A 66 6.12 9.85 -14.84
N ALA A 67 5.67 8.66 -15.25
CA ALA A 67 4.26 8.43 -15.59
C ALA A 67 3.32 8.71 -14.39
N ILE A 68 3.69 8.27 -13.20
CA ILE A 68 2.93 8.54 -11.97
C ILE A 68 2.97 10.04 -11.65
N ALA A 69 4.14 10.68 -11.76
CA ALA A 69 4.28 12.11 -11.52
C ALA A 69 3.39 12.93 -12.47
N ASP A 70 3.36 12.59 -13.76
CA ASP A 70 2.55 13.26 -14.78
C ASP A 70 1.04 13.13 -14.50
N VAL A 71 0.59 11.92 -14.13
CA VAL A 71 -0.85 11.63 -13.96
C VAL A 71 -1.37 12.14 -12.61
N TRP A 72 -0.60 11.96 -11.54
CA TRP A 72 -1.04 12.30 -10.18
C TRP A 72 -0.55 13.67 -9.69
N GLY A 73 0.32 14.34 -10.46
CA GLY A 73 0.89 15.63 -10.07
C GLY A 73 1.72 15.55 -8.79
N VAL A 74 2.46 14.46 -8.58
CA VAL A 74 3.34 14.25 -7.42
C VAL A 74 4.81 14.48 -7.79
N ASP A 75 5.64 14.84 -6.81
CA ASP A 75 7.08 14.94 -7.02
C ASP A 75 7.70 13.54 -7.26
N PRO A 76 8.28 13.29 -8.43
CA PRO A 76 8.87 11.99 -8.74
C PRO A 76 10.01 11.58 -7.79
N ALA A 77 10.73 12.53 -7.18
CA ALA A 77 11.77 12.23 -6.21
C ALA A 77 11.24 11.61 -4.91
N ARG A 78 9.99 11.90 -4.58
CA ARG A 78 9.32 11.47 -3.34
C ARG A 78 8.52 10.16 -3.50
N ILE A 79 8.72 9.42 -4.59
CA ILE A 79 8.09 8.12 -4.85
C ILE A 79 9.04 6.98 -4.50
N PHE A 80 8.55 5.92 -3.85
CA PHE A 80 9.27 4.66 -3.68
C PHE A 80 8.40 3.45 -4.06
N TRP A 81 8.99 2.26 -4.13
CA TRP A 81 8.42 1.10 -4.81
C TRP A 81 8.37 -0.13 -3.92
N GLY A 82 7.35 -0.96 -4.14
CA GLY A 82 7.24 -2.27 -3.53
C GLY A 82 6.59 -3.28 -4.45
N VAL A 83 6.80 -4.55 -4.16
CA VAL A 83 6.13 -5.69 -4.79
C VAL A 83 4.67 -5.72 -4.31
N GLY A 84 3.83 -4.85 -4.91
CA GLY A 84 2.54 -4.43 -4.42
C GLY A 84 2.65 -3.43 -3.24
N SER A 85 1.54 -2.78 -2.87
CA SER A 85 1.51 -1.91 -1.68
C SER A 85 1.86 -2.66 -0.38
N GLY A 86 1.67 -3.98 -0.35
CA GLY A 86 2.05 -4.80 0.79
C GLY A 86 3.54 -4.71 1.15
N GLU A 87 4.46 -4.71 0.17
CA GLU A 87 5.89 -4.48 0.45
C GLU A 87 6.16 -3.04 0.88
N VAL A 88 5.43 -2.06 0.33
CA VAL A 88 5.52 -0.66 0.76
C VAL A 88 5.22 -0.54 2.26
N LEU A 89 4.11 -1.12 2.71
CA LEU A 89 3.69 -1.13 4.12
C LEU A 89 4.66 -1.91 5.00
N LYS A 90 5.17 -3.05 4.52
CA LYS A 90 6.16 -3.87 5.21
C LYS A 90 7.47 -3.11 5.42
N LEU A 91 8.00 -2.48 4.39
CA LEU A 91 9.23 -1.69 4.48
C LEU A 91 9.09 -0.51 5.45
N LEU A 92 7.93 0.13 5.51
CA LEU A 92 7.63 1.16 6.52
C LEU A 92 7.69 0.57 7.94
N ALA A 93 7.10 -0.61 8.16
CA ALA A 93 7.16 -1.28 9.46
C ALA A 93 8.61 -1.64 9.84
N GLU A 94 9.36 -2.23 8.92
CA GLU A 94 10.76 -2.62 9.13
C GLU A 94 11.69 -1.42 9.38
N ALA A 95 11.39 -0.27 8.79
CA ALA A 95 12.22 0.94 8.91
C ALA A 95 11.95 1.74 10.19
N TYR A 96 10.72 1.74 10.67
CA TYR A 96 10.26 2.69 11.70
C TYR A 96 9.76 2.05 12.99
N ALA A 97 9.57 0.73 13.04
CA ALA A 97 9.12 0.04 14.24
C ALA A 97 9.99 -1.18 14.55
N GLY A 98 10.08 -1.50 15.84
CA GLY A 98 10.88 -2.64 16.31
C GLY A 98 10.48 -3.06 17.73
N PRO A 99 11.30 -3.91 18.40
CA PRO A 99 11.02 -4.37 19.76
C PRO A 99 10.87 -3.20 20.74
N GLY A 100 9.73 -3.13 21.43
CA GLY A 100 9.39 -2.08 22.38
C GLY A 100 8.56 -0.93 21.77
N ASP A 101 8.41 -0.88 20.45
CA ASP A 101 7.55 0.07 19.75
C ASP A 101 6.14 -0.50 19.55
N GLU A 102 5.20 0.38 19.23
CA GLU A 102 3.80 0.06 18.96
C GLU A 102 3.41 0.45 17.53
N VAL A 103 2.62 -0.42 16.91
CA VAL A 103 1.98 -0.18 15.60
C VAL A 103 0.48 -0.21 15.78
N VAL A 104 -0.17 0.93 15.56
CA VAL A 104 -1.61 1.13 15.79
C VAL A 104 -2.37 0.95 14.47
N PHE A 105 -3.51 0.28 14.51
CA PHE A 105 -4.42 0.11 13.37
C PHE A 105 -5.82 -0.27 13.87
N THR A 106 -6.84 -0.17 13.01
CA THR A 106 -8.23 -0.46 13.38
C THR A 106 -8.56 -1.96 13.30
N GLU A 107 -9.55 -2.41 14.07
CA GLU A 107 -9.93 -3.83 14.22
C GLU A 107 -10.35 -4.51 12.91
N HIS A 108 -11.00 -3.77 12.01
CA HIS A 108 -11.37 -4.25 10.67
C HIS A 108 -10.38 -3.77 9.59
N GLY A 109 -9.18 -3.33 9.97
CA GLY A 109 -8.15 -2.95 9.03
C GLY A 109 -7.61 -4.11 8.20
N PHE A 110 -6.76 -3.79 7.23
CA PHE A 110 -6.16 -4.80 6.36
C PHE A 110 -5.37 -5.84 7.18
N SER A 111 -5.71 -7.11 6.98
CA SER A 111 -5.21 -8.25 7.78
C SER A 111 -3.68 -8.41 7.81
N MET A 112 -2.96 -7.69 6.96
CA MET A 112 -1.49 -7.69 6.97
C MET A 112 -0.88 -6.73 8.00
N TYR A 113 -1.60 -5.74 8.52
CA TYR A 113 -1.03 -4.79 9.48
C TYR A 113 -0.49 -5.47 10.75
N PRO A 114 -1.25 -6.36 11.44
CA PRO A 114 -0.70 -7.10 12.59
C PRO A 114 0.49 -7.99 12.20
N ILE A 115 0.48 -8.58 11.00
CA ILE A 115 1.58 -9.41 10.51
C ILE A 115 2.86 -8.57 10.37
N TYR A 116 2.78 -7.36 9.81
CA TYR A 116 3.93 -6.48 9.70
C TYR A 116 4.45 -6.02 11.05
N ALA A 117 3.56 -5.70 12.01
CA ALA A 117 3.93 -5.34 13.37
C ALA A 117 4.71 -6.48 14.06
N HIS A 118 4.16 -7.69 14.05
CA HIS A 118 4.85 -8.85 14.63
C HIS A 118 6.18 -9.17 13.92
N ALA A 119 6.22 -9.05 12.58
CA ALA A 119 7.40 -9.38 11.79
C ALA A 119 8.60 -8.47 12.10
N CYS A 120 8.38 -7.22 12.47
CA CYS A 120 9.46 -6.31 12.93
C CYS A 120 9.68 -6.34 14.45
N GLY A 121 8.92 -7.17 15.18
CA GLY A 121 9.04 -7.31 16.65
C GLY A 121 8.32 -6.22 17.46
N ALA A 122 7.52 -5.39 16.80
CA ALA A 122 6.70 -4.36 17.44
C ALA A 122 5.42 -4.96 18.02
N THR A 123 4.79 -4.24 18.93
CA THR A 123 3.50 -4.61 19.52
C THR A 123 2.36 -4.09 18.65
N PRO A 124 1.48 -4.96 18.13
CA PRO A 124 0.27 -4.51 17.45
C PRO A 124 -0.73 -3.92 18.47
N VAL A 125 -1.27 -2.75 18.18
CA VAL A 125 -2.32 -2.10 18.97
C VAL A 125 -3.57 -1.98 18.11
N VAL A 126 -4.57 -2.78 18.43
CA VAL A 126 -5.84 -2.84 17.71
C VAL A 126 -6.83 -1.86 18.32
N VAL A 127 -7.38 -0.96 17.53
CA VAL A 127 -8.32 0.07 17.96
C VAL A 127 -9.73 -0.26 17.45
N PRO A 128 -10.76 -0.20 18.30
CA PRO A 128 -12.13 -0.40 17.85
C PRO A 128 -12.57 0.69 16.88
N GLU A 129 -13.51 0.34 16.03
CA GLU A 129 -14.14 1.24 15.06
C GLU A 129 -15.56 1.62 15.55
N ASN A 130 -16.05 2.77 15.11
CA ASN A 130 -17.44 3.16 15.32
C ASN A 130 -18.26 2.78 14.07
N GLU A 131 -19.18 1.81 14.19
CA GLU A 131 -19.98 1.32 13.07
C GLU A 131 -19.14 0.89 11.83
N ARG A 132 -17.96 0.31 12.07
CA ARG A 132 -16.97 -0.08 11.05
C ARG A 132 -16.35 1.11 10.29
N ILE A 133 -16.42 2.30 10.86
CA ILE A 133 -15.74 3.49 10.38
C ILE A 133 -14.57 3.78 11.32
N VAL A 134 -13.45 4.19 10.76
CA VAL A 134 -12.27 4.61 11.53
C VAL A 134 -12.65 5.67 12.56
N ASP A 135 -12.40 5.39 13.84
CA ASP A 135 -12.60 6.33 14.95
C ASP A 135 -11.28 7.02 15.29
N VAL A 136 -11.16 8.26 14.88
CA VAL A 136 -9.94 9.07 15.09
C VAL A 136 -9.69 9.35 16.58
N ASP A 137 -10.73 9.55 17.38
CA ASP A 137 -10.58 9.79 18.82
C ASP A 137 -10.07 8.53 19.52
N ALA A 138 -10.59 7.37 19.15
CA ALA A 138 -10.13 6.09 19.67
C ALA A 138 -8.65 5.82 19.28
N ILE A 139 -8.24 6.12 18.05
CA ILE A 139 -6.85 5.98 17.61
C ILE A 139 -5.93 6.91 18.42
N LEU A 140 -6.31 8.18 18.54
CA LEU A 140 -5.49 9.15 19.28
C LEU A 140 -5.38 8.80 20.77
N ALA A 141 -6.46 8.28 21.37
CA ALA A 141 -6.46 7.81 22.76
C ALA A 141 -5.60 6.55 22.97
N ALA A 142 -5.47 5.69 21.95
CA ALA A 142 -4.65 4.49 22.00
C ALA A 142 -3.14 4.75 21.76
N CYS A 143 -2.80 5.91 21.19
CA CYS A 143 -1.40 6.27 20.94
C CYS A 143 -0.64 6.57 22.24
N THR A 144 0.60 6.08 22.33
CA THR A 144 1.51 6.28 23.44
C THR A 144 2.84 6.88 22.96
N PRO A 145 3.76 7.23 23.85
CA PRO A 145 5.14 7.59 23.44
C PRO A 145 5.91 6.47 22.73
N LYS A 146 5.41 5.23 22.73
CA LYS A 146 5.97 4.09 22.00
C LYS A 146 5.39 3.92 20.59
N THR A 147 4.31 4.61 20.28
CA THR A 147 3.68 4.53 18.95
C THR A 147 4.63 5.08 17.90
N ARG A 148 4.93 4.26 16.90
CA ARG A 148 5.79 4.61 15.76
C ARG A 148 5.03 4.70 14.45
N LEU A 149 4.05 3.82 14.27
CA LEU A 149 3.26 3.75 13.04
C LEU A 149 1.77 3.70 13.38
N VAL A 150 1.00 4.39 12.58
CA VAL A 150 -0.46 4.29 12.56
C VAL A 150 -0.88 3.98 11.14
N PHE A 151 -1.44 2.79 10.90
CA PHE A 151 -1.98 2.39 9.61
C PHE A 151 -3.48 2.63 9.56
N ILE A 152 -3.95 3.35 8.55
CA ILE A 152 -5.37 3.43 8.20
C ILE A 152 -5.57 3.19 6.70
N ALA A 153 -6.53 2.32 6.35
CA ALA A 153 -7.00 2.17 4.98
C ALA A 153 -8.12 3.18 4.70
N ASN A 154 -7.95 3.97 3.65
CA ASN A 154 -8.96 4.97 3.27
C ASN A 154 -9.01 5.11 1.74
N PRO A 155 -10.02 4.56 1.05
CA PRO A 155 -11.14 3.73 1.56
C PRO A 155 -10.69 2.43 2.24
N ALA A 156 -11.48 1.99 3.23
CA ALA A 156 -11.14 0.84 4.07
C ALA A 156 -11.44 -0.50 3.38
N ASN A 157 -10.59 -1.49 3.61
CA ASN A 157 -10.79 -2.89 3.29
C ASN A 157 -10.78 -3.69 4.60
N PRO A 158 -11.84 -4.45 4.96
CA PRO A 158 -12.93 -4.91 4.06
C PRO A 158 -14.22 -4.08 4.13
N THR A 159 -14.31 -3.04 4.94
CA THR A 159 -15.58 -2.39 5.29
C THR A 159 -16.15 -1.51 4.16
N GLY A 160 -15.31 -1.00 3.26
CA GLY A 160 -15.70 -0.06 2.21
C GLY A 160 -16.04 1.34 2.72
N THR A 161 -15.80 1.62 3.99
CA THR A 161 -16.05 2.91 4.62
C THR A 161 -14.91 3.90 4.40
N MET A 162 -15.18 5.18 4.60
CA MET A 162 -14.16 6.25 4.50
C MET A 162 -14.36 7.28 5.60
N ILE A 163 -13.26 7.91 6.01
CA ILE A 163 -13.27 9.17 6.75
C ILE A 163 -12.87 10.33 5.83
N GLY A 164 -13.44 11.50 6.10
CA GLY A 164 -13.15 12.71 5.32
C GLY A 164 -11.76 13.27 5.60
N GLN A 165 -11.28 14.14 4.70
CA GLN A 165 -9.94 14.74 4.79
C GLN A 165 -9.71 15.51 6.10
N ALA A 166 -10.73 16.16 6.64
CA ALA A 166 -10.62 16.87 7.93
C ALA A 166 -10.24 15.92 9.07
N GLU A 167 -10.85 14.73 9.11
CA GLU A 167 -10.55 13.72 10.12
C GLU A 167 -9.16 13.10 9.92
N VAL A 168 -8.75 12.86 8.67
CA VAL A 168 -7.38 12.39 8.37
C VAL A 168 -6.35 13.45 8.80
N THR A 169 -6.63 14.73 8.55
CA THR A 169 -5.77 15.84 8.99
C THR A 169 -5.70 15.92 10.51
N ARG A 170 -6.85 15.84 11.19
CA ARG A 170 -6.92 15.83 12.66
C ARG A 170 -6.12 14.68 13.27
N LEU A 171 -6.21 13.50 12.66
CA LEU A 171 -5.41 12.35 13.05
C LEU A 171 -3.91 12.65 12.91
N ALA A 172 -3.47 13.12 11.76
CA ALA A 172 -2.06 13.41 11.51
C ALA A 172 -1.49 14.49 12.46
N GLU A 173 -2.32 15.45 12.87
CA GLU A 173 -1.97 16.52 13.81
C GLU A 173 -1.90 16.06 15.26
N GLY A 174 -2.78 15.12 15.63
CA GLY A 174 -2.87 14.62 17.00
C GLY A 174 -1.90 13.49 17.34
N LEU A 175 -1.19 12.93 16.36
CA LEU A 175 -0.23 11.84 16.60
C LEU A 175 0.98 12.31 17.43
N PRO A 176 1.59 11.41 18.23
CA PRO A 176 2.86 11.67 18.87
C PRO A 176 3.94 12.11 17.86
N PRO A 177 4.86 13.01 18.19
CA PRO A 177 5.80 13.61 17.24
C PRO A 177 6.72 12.60 16.51
N GLN A 178 6.95 11.44 17.11
CA GLN A 178 7.76 10.36 16.53
C GLN A 178 6.97 9.37 15.67
N SER A 179 5.65 9.56 15.56
CA SER A 179 4.76 8.63 14.86
C SER A 179 4.56 9.03 13.41
N LEU A 180 4.54 8.05 12.53
CA LEU A 180 4.25 8.20 11.11
C LEU A 180 2.84 7.69 10.82
N LEU A 181 2.00 8.52 10.21
CA LEU A 181 0.71 8.12 9.66
C LEU A 181 0.91 7.50 8.28
N VAL A 182 0.42 6.30 8.09
CA VAL A 182 0.45 5.59 6.81
C VAL A 182 -0.97 5.46 6.28
N LEU A 183 -1.25 6.19 5.21
CA LEU A 183 -2.52 6.17 4.50
C LEU A 183 -2.48 5.08 3.42
N ASP A 184 -3.15 3.97 3.67
CA ASP A 184 -3.28 2.89 2.68
C ASP A 184 -4.41 3.21 1.70
N GLY A 185 -4.03 3.77 0.55
CA GLY A 185 -4.91 4.17 -0.53
C GLY A 185 -5.09 3.10 -1.61
N ALA A 186 -5.11 1.81 -1.24
CA ALA A 186 -5.24 0.72 -2.21
C ALA A 186 -6.50 0.80 -3.09
N TYR A 187 -7.53 1.51 -2.63
CA TYR A 187 -8.81 1.70 -3.33
C TYR A 187 -9.11 3.17 -3.65
N ALA A 188 -8.12 4.03 -3.55
CA ALA A 188 -8.32 5.48 -3.72
C ALA A 188 -8.84 5.86 -5.10
N GLU A 189 -8.43 5.16 -6.15
CA GLU A 189 -8.85 5.40 -7.53
C GLU A 189 -10.33 5.12 -7.82
N PHE A 190 -11.03 4.41 -6.92
CA PHE A 190 -12.46 4.16 -7.03
C PHE A 190 -13.33 5.32 -6.48
N VAL A 191 -12.72 6.39 -5.99
CA VAL A 191 -13.42 7.54 -5.41
C VAL A 191 -13.09 8.79 -6.21
N ASP A 192 -14.08 9.31 -6.91
CA ASP A 192 -13.94 10.49 -7.74
C ASP A 192 -13.43 11.70 -6.93
N GLY A 193 -12.42 12.37 -7.45
CA GLY A 193 -11.84 13.57 -6.85
C GLY A 193 -11.08 13.34 -5.55
N PHE A 194 -10.85 12.09 -5.12
CA PHE A 194 -10.09 11.79 -3.93
C PHE A 194 -8.58 11.73 -4.22
N ASP A 195 -7.80 12.53 -3.52
CA ASP A 195 -6.34 12.64 -3.72
C ASP A 195 -5.52 11.60 -2.94
N ALA A 196 -6.18 10.68 -2.22
CA ALA A 196 -5.58 9.67 -1.35
C ALA A 196 -4.66 10.23 -0.25
N GLY A 197 -4.85 11.49 0.12
CA GLY A 197 -4.03 12.18 1.11
C GLY A 197 -2.77 12.85 0.54
N LYS A 198 -2.65 12.98 -0.78
CA LYS A 198 -1.52 13.66 -1.44
C LYS A 198 -1.24 15.02 -0.83
N ALA A 199 -2.26 15.90 -0.75
CA ALA A 199 -2.11 17.23 -0.20
C ALA A 199 -1.58 17.22 1.25
N LEU A 200 -2.03 16.26 2.05
CA LEU A 200 -1.56 16.10 3.42
C LEU A 200 -0.11 15.63 3.49
N VAL A 201 0.30 14.69 2.61
CA VAL A 201 1.70 14.26 2.48
C VAL A 201 2.61 15.42 2.06
N GLU A 202 2.13 16.30 1.19
CA GLU A 202 2.90 17.48 0.75
C GLU A 202 3.06 18.52 1.84
N ALA A 203 2.08 18.61 2.73
CA ALA A 203 2.06 19.60 3.83
C ALA A 203 2.75 19.12 5.11
N ARG A 204 3.07 17.81 5.25
CA ARG A 204 3.52 17.25 6.54
C ARG A 204 4.65 16.23 6.39
N GLU A 205 5.56 16.26 7.37
CA GLU A 205 6.71 15.34 7.41
C GLU A 205 6.40 13.98 8.09
N ASN A 206 5.21 13.81 8.65
CA ASN A 206 4.80 12.62 9.38
C ASN A 206 3.67 11.83 8.69
N VAL A 207 3.48 12.01 7.38
CA VAL A 207 2.46 11.31 6.61
C VAL A 207 3.05 10.68 5.36
N VAL A 208 2.70 9.42 5.11
CA VAL A 208 3.03 8.67 3.90
C VAL A 208 1.75 8.06 3.34
N MET A 209 1.57 8.05 2.04
CA MET A 209 0.51 7.28 1.40
C MET A 209 1.07 6.09 0.62
N SER A 210 0.31 5.00 0.53
CA SER A 210 0.58 3.86 -0.33
C SER A 210 -0.50 3.69 -1.39
N ARG A 211 -0.13 3.19 -2.56
CA ARG A 211 -1.01 2.91 -3.70
C ARG A 211 -0.63 1.58 -4.36
N THR A 212 -1.53 0.99 -5.10
CA THR A 212 -1.29 -0.29 -5.76
C THR A 212 -1.84 -0.35 -7.18
N PHE A 213 -1.15 -1.08 -8.05
CA PHE A 213 -1.65 -1.42 -9.37
C PHE A 213 -2.53 -2.70 -9.36
N SER A 214 -2.70 -3.32 -8.20
CA SER A 214 -3.44 -4.58 -8.07
C SER A 214 -4.96 -4.45 -8.19
N LYS A 215 -5.52 -3.25 -7.98
CA LYS A 215 -6.96 -3.03 -7.90
C LYS A 215 -7.50 -2.42 -9.19
N ILE A 216 -7.73 -1.13 -9.27
CA ILE A 216 -8.36 -0.51 -10.45
C ILE A 216 -7.63 -0.79 -11.77
N TYR A 217 -6.30 -0.86 -11.74
CA TYR A 217 -5.49 -1.14 -12.93
C TYR A 217 -5.48 -2.61 -13.38
N GLY A 218 -6.10 -3.52 -12.61
CA GLY A 218 -6.19 -4.95 -12.96
C GLY A 218 -4.86 -5.71 -12.98
N LEU A 219 -3.79 -5.17 -12.39
CA LEU A 219 -2.43 -5.72 -12.44
C LEU A 219 -2.05 -6.50 -11.18
N GLY A 220 -3.01 -7.15 -10.51
CA GLY A 220 -2.78 -7.92 -9.29
C GLY A 220 -1.67 -8.96 -9.41
N GLY A 221 -1.56 -9.63 -10.55
CA GLY A 221 -0.51 -10.62 -10.85
C GLY A 221 0.88 -10.02 -11.10
N MET A 222 0.98 -8.74 -11.47
CA MET A 222 2.26 -8.07 -11.74
C MET A 222 2.98 -7.60 -10.48
N ARG A 223 2.29 -7.54 -9.35
CA ARG A 223 2.90 -7.18 -8.06
C ARG A 223 3.59 -5.81 -8.08
N VAL A 224 2.91 -4.75 -8.46
CA VAL A 224 3.42 -3.37 -8.42
C VAL A 224 2.64 -2.54 -7.42
N GLY A 225 3.37 -1.86 -6.54
CA GLY A 225 2.85 -0.85 -5.64
C GLY A 225 3.84 0.29 -5.48
N TRP A 226 3.36 1.41 -5.01
CA TRP A 226 4.19 2.58 -4.77
C TRP A 226 3.73 3.33 -3.53
N GLY A 227 4.63 4.09 -2.96
CA GLY A 227 4.34 5.01 -1.89
C GLY A 227 4.83 6.41 -2.22
N TYR A 228 4.23 7.40 -1.57
CA TYR A 228 4.59 8.81 -1.65
C TYR A 228 4.72 9.37 -0.25
N GLY A 229 5.84 10.03 0.01
CA GLY A 229 6.13 10.51 1.36
C GLY A 229 7.15 11.63 1.41
N PRO A 230 7.49 12.13 2.61
CA PRO A 230 8.60 13.06 2.82
C PRO A 230 9.92 12.49 2.30
N GLN A 231 10.78 13.34 1.74
CA GLN A 231 12.07 12.91 1.18
C GLN A 231 12.91 12.10 2.18
N ALA A 232 12.92 12.51 3.44
CA ALA A 232 13.66 11.79 4.49
C ALA A 232 13.18 10.34 4.66
N VAL A 233 11.87 10.10 4.55
CA VAL A 233 11.29 8.74 4.60
C VAL A 233 11.67 7.96 3.36
N ILE A 234 11.56 8.56 2.17
CA ILE A 234 11.91 7.94 0.91
C ILE A 234 13.39 7.52 0.87
N ASP A 235 14.28 8.35 1.38
CA ASP A 235 15.71 8.07 1.48
C ASP A 235 16.02 6.87 2.39
N VAL A 236 15.27 6.71 3.48
CA VAL A 236 15.38 5.54 4.36
C VAL A 236 14.92 4.27 3.64
N LEU A 237 13.74 4.30 3.01
CA LEU A 237 13.15 3.13 2.36
C LEU A 237 13.98 2.67 1.15
N ASN A 238 14.57 3.59 0.39
CA ASN A 238 15.46 3.26 -0.71
C ASN A 238 16.76 2.56 -0.27
N ARG A 239 17.14 2.61 1.01
CA ARG A 239 18.30 1.89 1.55
C ARG A 239 18.00 0.43 1.86
N ILE A 240 16.75 0.10 2.15
CA ILE A 240 16.37 -1.26 2.61
C ILE A 240 15.61 -2.06 1.57
N ARG A 241 15.00 -1.41 0.56
CA ARG A 241 14.34 -2.16 -0.52
C ARG A 241 15.33 -2.92 -1.39
N GLY A 242 14.90 -4.04 -1.97
CA GLY A 242 15.69 -4.74 -2.98
C GLY A 242 15.97 -3.84 -4.19
N PRO A 243 17.21 -3.81 -4.73
CA PRO A 243 17.56 -2.91 -5.82
C PRO A 243 16.81 -3.16 -7.12
N PHE A 244 16.38 -4.40 -7.36
CA PHE A 244 15.63 -4.86 -8.54
C PHE A 244 14.29 -5.49 -8.13
N ASN A 245 13.62 -4.90 -7.15
CA ASN A 245 12.41 -5.50 -6.57
C ASN A 245 11.22 -5.59 -7.53
N LEU A 246 11.17 -4.81 -8.60
CA LEU A 246 10.14 -4.89 -9.63
C LEU A 246 10.71 -5.44 -10.94
N SER A 247 9.98 -6.35 -11.60
CA SER A 247 10.40 -6.91 -12.88
C SER A 247 10.19 -5.94 -14.05
N ALA A 248 10.95 -6.08 -15.12
CA ALA A 248 10.79 -5.24 -16.32
C ALA A 248 9.38 -5.31 -16.93
N PRO A 249 8.73 -6.48 -17.07
CA PRO A 249 7.33 -6.54 -17.52
C PRO A 249 6.36 -5.84 -16.58
N ALA A 250 6.57 -5.94 -15.26
CA ALA A 250 5.73 -5.28 -14.28
C ALA A 250 5.82 -3.75 -14.35
N LEU A 251 7.03 -3.21 -14.50
CA LEU A 251 7.28 -1.78 -14.69
C LEU A 251 6.61 -1.25 -15.98
N ALA A 252 6.81 -1.95 -17.10
CA ALA A 252 6.23 -1.55 -18.37
C ALA A 252 4.69 -1.61 -18.37
N ALA A 253 4.12 -2.65 -17.78
CA ALA A 253 2.66 -2.77 -17.63
C ALA A 253 2.09 -1.66 -16.76
N ALA A 254 2.72 -1.36 -15.63
CA ALA A 254 2.27 -0.32 -14.71
C ALA A 254 2.37 1.08 -15.33
N GLU A 255 3.45 1.38 -16.07
CA GLU A 255 3.60 2.64 -16.81
C GLU A 255 2.47 2.82 -17.82
N ALA A 256 2.21 1.81 -18.65
CA ALA A 256 1.14 1.88 -19.63
C ALA A 256 -0.25 2.00 -18.96
N ALA A 257 -0.48 1.25 -17.86
CA ALA A 257 -1.75 1.28 -17.15
C ALA A 257 -2.07 2.64 -16.52
N VAL A 258 -1.10 3.29 -15.87
CA VAL A 258 -1.35 4.58 -15.22
C VAL A 258 -1.62 5.69 -16.24
N ARG A 259 -1.07 5.60 -17.44
CA ARG A 259 -1.33 6.56 -18.54
C ARG A 259 -2.64 6.29 -19.26
N ASP A 260 -3.22 5.10 -19.14
CA ASP A 260 -4.51 4.75 -19.75
C ASP A 260 -5.68 5.19 -18.84
N THR A 261 -5.88 6.50 -18.77
CA THR A 261 -6.94 7.11 -17.95
C THR A 261 -8.34 6.68 -18.42
N ALA A 262 -8.53 6.44 -19.73
CA ALA A 262 -9.81 5.99 -20.26
C ALA A 262 -10.19 4.59 -19.74
N HIS A 263 -9.22 3.67 -19.60
CA HIS A 263 -9.47 2.36 -18.96
C HIS A 263 -9.76 2.51 -17.48
N THR A 264 -9.01 3.37 -16.79
CA THR A 264 -9.22 3.65 -15.36
C THR A 264 -10.61 4.22 -15.10
N GLU A 265 -11.06 5.20 -15.88
CA GLU A 265 -12.40 5.78 -15.80
C GLU A 265 -13.52 4.77 -16.08
N LYS A 266 -13.28 3.79 -16.94
CA LYS A 266 -14.21 2.69 -17.21
C LYS A 266 -14.36 1.73 -16.03
N CYS A 267 -13.32 1.58 -15.23
CA CYS A 267 -13.29 0.65 -14.09
C CYS A 267 -13.99 1.21 -12.88
#